data_d31badd49f56e13dd6dc83c910d52e11
#
_entry.id   d31badd49f56e13dd6dc83c910d52e11
#
_cell.length_a   1.000
_cell.length_b   1.000
_cell.length_c   1.000
_cell.angle_alpha   90.00
_cell.angle_beta   90.00
_cell.angle_gamma   90.00
#
_symmetry.space_group_name_H-M   'P 1'
#
loop_
_entity.id
_entity.type
_entity.pdbx_description
1 polymer ?
#
loop_
_entity_poly.entity_id
_entity_poly.type
_entity_poly.pdbx_seq_one_letter_code
_entity_poly.pdbx_strand_id
1 'polypeptide(L)'
;MRNEFLAVFSGFPDHHFSEEITERLRKELTRRKSIVFITACPLDYAQNDSDSDGMYEMFAEQGLPFKKHCVIDQRTDPSEAKKLVTNADCIFLMGGGVCEEQLALIREKGCLEAIRGCHAAIFGVSAGSMNMARTTVDFFESMEPFEGLGFTNITVSCHHDPQDSWRYEQTLRMSEDRVVYAMEDMSAFFIKAGQIDIVGNIWRVENRKLQPLTEEGIRELEKDEFRRVFDTIPEKFDRFRPRYSAELFEHLIHATALGPGKRVLEIGPGTGQATEPILRTGCEYHAIELGEHLCRKMKEKFGSFPNFDIVNDDFITHDFGEQRFDLIFSAATIQWIPERIAFFKTFELLKPGGTLAMAFLIGDYKTPNEELFQSIQKVYTEYYKPVTLYKDMKEPFDYLHATDYGYADLVRHDFHGKRVFNADEYVAYCGTHSDHMMLLEPYKTKFFEGLRNAVLQGGDKVEFWDTYVLYLAKKPDVP
;
A
#
# COMPACT_ATOMS: atom_id res chain seq x y z
N MET A 1 7.30 2.06 2.47
CA MET A 1 8.11 0.90 2.89
C MET A 1 9.58 1.21 2.69
N ARG A 2 10.41 0.76 3.64
CA ARG A 2 11.87 0.79 3.47
C ARG A 2 12.39 -0.53 2.91
N ASN A 3 11.54 -1.57 2.91
CA ASN A 3 11.88 -2.89 2.37
C ASN A 3 11.80 -2.81 0.84
N GLU A 4 12.94 -2.89 0.20
CA GLU A 4 13.04 -2.68 -1.25
C GLU A 4 12.80 -3.97 -2.05
N PHE A 5 12.84 -5.14 -1.40
CA PHE A 5 12.72 -6.42 -2.06
C PHE A 5 12.01 -7.46 -1.17
N LEU A 6 10.92 -8.02 -1.66
CA LEU A 6 10.16 -9.08 -1.01
C LEU A 6 10.23 -10.35 -1.86
N ALA A 7 10.28 -11.51 -1.20
CA ALA A 7 10.13 -12.80 -1.85
C ALA A 7 9.17 -13.70 -1.06
N VAL A 8 8.14 -14.19 -1.74
CA VAL A 8 7.09 -15.05 -1.20
C VAL A 8 7.28 -16.42 -1.83
N PHE A 9 7.81 -17.39 -1.06
CA PHE A 9 8.12 -18.75 -1.53
C PHE A 9 7.06 -19.73 -1.08
N SER A 10 6.70 -20.70 -1.92
CA SER A 10 5.83 -21.80 -1.50
C SER A 10 6.58 -22.78 -0.61
N GLY A 11 7.53 -23.52 -1.15
CA GLY A 11 8.32 -24.49 -0.42
C GLY A 11 9.54 -24.96 -1.19
N PHE A 12 10.44 -25.64 -0.48
CA PHE A 12 11.69 -26.17 -1.01
C PHE A 12 11.85 -27.64 -0.57
N PRO A 13 11.09 -28.58 -1.17
CA PRO A 13 11.06 -29.99 -0.72
C PRO A 13 12.42 -30.67 -0.77
N ASP A 14 13.30 -30.28 -1.70
CA ASP A 14 14.63 -30.84 -1.85
C ASP A 14 15.74 -30.01 -1.17
N HIS A 15 15.34 -29.06 -0.32
CA HIS A 15 16.26 -28.17 0.42
C HIS A 15 17.25 -27.40 -0.49
N HIS A 16 16.81 -26.96 -1.68
CA HIS A 16 17.59 -26.10 -2.55
C HIS A 16 16.72 -25.08 -3.29
N PHE A 17 17.30 -23.99 -3.76
CA PHE A 17 16.66 -23.08 -4.69
C PHE A 17 16.78 -23.58 -6.12
N SER A 18 15.75 -23.40 -6.95
CA SER A 18 15.89 -23.56 -8.39
C SER A 18 16.89 -22.56 -8.98
N GLU A 19 17.41 -22.84 -10.17
CA GLU A 19 18.33 -21.90 -10.84
C GLU A 19 17.66 -20.54 -11.07
N GLU A 20 16.38 -20.52 -11.48
CA GLU A 20 15.61 -19.31 -11.71
C GLU A 20 15.44 -18.47 -10.43
N ILE A 21 15.12 -19.11 -9.30
CA ILE A 21 15.05 -18.44 -7.98
C ILE A 21 16.44 -17.90 -7.62
N THR A 22 17.49 -18.70 -7.79
CA THR A 22 18.86 -18.32 -7.47
C THR A 22 19.32 -17.11 -8.29
N GLU A 23 19.00 -17.05 -9.58
CA GLU A 23 19.33 -15.91 -10.44
C GLU A 23 18.64 -14.62 -9.96
N ARG A 24 17.35 -14.70 -9.60
CA ARG A 24 16.61 -13.55 -9.03
C ARG A 24 17.24 -13.09 -7.72
N LEU A 25 17.52 -14.00 -6.79
CA LEU A 25 18.18 -13.69 -5.53
C LEU A 25 19.56 -13.08 -5.75
N ARG A 26 20.37 -13.60 -6.69
CA ARG A 26 21.70 -13.08 -7.01
C ARG A 26 21.66 -11.65 -7.52
N LYS A 27 20.67 -11.31 -8.33
CA LYS A 27 20.45 -9.97 -8.87
C LYS A 27 20.06 -8.98 -7.79
N GLU A 28 19.19 -9.36 -6.85
CA GLU A 28 18.53 -8.44 -5.95
C GLU A 28 19.15 -8.40 -4.56
N LEU A 29 19.66 -9.52 -4.05
CA LEU A 29 20.23 -9.66 -2.71
C LEU A 29 21.71 -9.24 -2.71
N THR A 30 21.97 -7.95 -2.89
CA THR A 30 23.33 -7.40 -3.02
C THR A 30 24.07 -7.23 -1.69
N ARG A 31 23.36 -7.14 -0.56
CA ARG A 31 23.91 -7.05 0.79
C ARG A 31 23.66 -8.36 1.52
N ARG A 32 24.73 -8.99 2.04
CA ARG A 32 24.68 -10.31 2.69
C ARG A 32 25.62 -10.36 3.93
N LYS A 33 25.54 -9.34 4.80
CA LYS A 33 26.28 -9.36 6.08
C LYS A 33 25.55 -10.21 7.11
N SER A 34 24.21 -10.10 7.18
CA SER A 34 23.41 -10.81 8.16
C SER A 34 22.04 -11.20 7.61
N ILE A 35 21.62 -12.40 7.95
CA ILE A 35 20.26 -12.89 7.79
C ILE A 35 19.67 -13.21 9.16
N VAL A 36 18.42 -12.85 9.37
CA VAL A 36 17.66 -13.10 10.60
C VAL A 36 16.47 -13.97 10.23
N PHE A 37 16.41 -15.16 10.79
CA PHE A 37 15.28 -16.07 10.66
C PHE A 37 14.27 -15.78 11.77
N ILE A 38 12.97 -15.82 11.46
CA ILE A 38 11.88 -15.70 12.45
C ILE A 38 11.05 -16.95 12.34
N THR A 39 11.03 -17.75 13.41
CA THR A 39 10.38 -19.07 13.40
C THR A 39 8.85 -18.98 13.40
N ALA A 40 8.20 -19.99 12.82
CA ALA A 40 6.76 -20.25 12.97
C ALA A 40 6.44 -21.23 14.13
N CYS A 41 7.47 -21.80 14.79
CA CYS A 41 7.35 -22.68 15.94
C CYS A 41 8.15 -22.13 17.14
N PRO A 42 7.65 -21.11 17.86
CA PRO A 42 8.44 -20.34 18.83
C PRO A 42 9.10 -21.14 19.95
N LEU A 43 8.56 -22.31 20.30
CA LEU A 43 9.01 -23.14 21.42
C LEU A 43 9.84 -24.35 21.00
N ASP A 44 9.95 -24.66 19.72
CA ASP A 44 10.74 -25.81 19.22
C ASP A 44 12.19 -25.43 18.92
N TYR A 45 12.95 -25.19 19.98
CA TYR A 45 14.30 -24.61 19.89
C TYR A 45 15.27 -25.42 19.05
N ALA A 46 15.26 -26.75 19.22
CA ALA A 46 16.18 -27.62 18.50
C ALA A 46 15.89 -27.63 16.99
N GLN A 47 14.60 -27.67 16.64
CA GLN A 47 14.17 -27.61 15.25
C GLN A 47 14.45 -26.22 14.65
N ASN A 48 14.18 -25.14 15.40
CA ASN A 48 14.46 -23.77 14.95
C ASN A 48 15.95 -23.56 14.64
N ASP A 49 16.83 -24.06 15.50
CA ASP A 49 18.28 -23.99 15.28
C ASP A 49 18.66 -24.80 14.03
N SER A 50 18.19 -26.04 13.88
CA SER A 50 18.45 -26.91 12.74
C SER A 50 17.93 -26.34 11.41
N ASP A 51 16.68 -25.84 11.40
CA ASP A 51 16.06 -25.32 10.18
C ASP A 51 16.72 -23.99 9.73
N SER A 52 17.07 -23.12 10.69
CA SER A 52 17.78 -21.87 10.38
C SER A 52 19.19 -22.13 9.86
N ASP A 53 19.91 -23.12 10.40
CA ASP A 53 21.21 -23.56 9.91
C ASP A 53 21.09 -24.13 8.49
N GLY A 54 20.13 -25.03 8.25
CA GLY A 54 19.88 -25.62 6.93
C GLY A 54 19.53 -24.57 5.87
N MET A 55 18.65 -23.61 6.19
CA MET A 55 18.33 -22.51 5.29
C MET A 55 19.53 -21.60 5.04
N TYR A 56 20.35 -21.35 6.03
CA TYR A 56 21.59 -20.58 5.88
C TYR A 56 22.59 -21.29 4.94
N GLU A 57 22.74 -22.61 5.10
CA GLU A 57 23.58 -23.44 4.22
C GLU A 57 23.04 -23.46 2.78
N MET A 58 21.72 -23.52 2.59
CA MET A 58 21.07 -23.47 1.28
C MET A 58 21.44 -22.19 0.49
N PHE A 59 21.49 -21.03 1.15
CA PHE A 59 22.00 -19.81 0.53
C PHE A 59 23.49 -19.90 0.16
N ALA A 60 24.32 -20.49 1.02
CA ALA A 60 25.75 -20.61 0.79
C ALA A 60 26.06 -21.53 -0.40
N GLU A 61 25.37 -22.66 -0.52
CA GLU A 61 25.51 -23.63 -1.61
C GLU A 61 25.18 -23.02 -2.99
N GLN A 62 24.27 -22.05 -3.02
CA GLN A 62 23.89 -21.32 -4.25
C GLN A 62 24.80 -20.11 -4.54
N GLY A 63 25.92 -19.97 -3.82
CA GLY A 63 26.86 -18.87 -3.99
C GLY A 63 26.34 -17.52 -3.46
N LEU A 64 25.40 -17.56 -2.51
CA LEU A 64 24.81 -16.41 -1.84
C LEU A 64 25.10 -16.38 -0.32
N PRO A 65 26.34 -16.66 0.14
CA PRO A 65 26.63 -16.78 1.56
C PRO A 65 26.39 -15.47 2.32
N PHE A 66 25.75 -15.55 3.46
CA PHE A 66 25.75 -14.49 4.46
C PHE A 66 26.97 -14.65 5.39
N LYS A 67 27.40 -13.56 6.06
CA LYS A 67 28.51 -13.62 7.00
C LYS A 67 28.10 -14.16 8.37
N LYS A 68 26.84 -13.98 8.74
CA LYS A 68 26.24 -14.48 9.98
C LYS A 68 24.74 -14.65 9.83
N HIS A 69 24.19 -15.55 10.62
CA HIS A 69 22.76 -15.73 10.80
C HIS A 69 22.39 -15.81 12.27
N CYS A 70 21.13 -15.70 12.56
CA CYS A 70 20.52 -15.97 13.86
C CYS A 70 19.03 -16.28 13.68
N VAL A 71 18.46 -17.00 14.65
CA VAL A 71 17.02 -17.25 14.71
C VAL A 71 16.39 -16.47 15.87
N ILE A 72 15.24 -15.87 15.62
CA ILE A 72 14.38 -15.26 16.64
C ILE A 72 13.28 -16.25 16.97
N ASP A 73 13.24 -16.67 18.22
CA ASP A 73 12.22 -17.51 18.83
C ASP A 73 11.91 -17.05 20.25
N GLN A 74 11.24 -17.88 21.06
CA GLN A 74 10.85 -17.49 22.42
C GLN A 74 12.05 -17.19 23.34
N ARG A 75 13.26 -17.75 23.09
CA ARG A 75 14.50 -17.48 23.84
C ARG A 75 15.01 -16.06 23.65
N THR A 76 14.69 -15.40 22.53
CA THR A 76 15.27 -14.10 22.17
C THR A 76 14.64 -12.98 22.98
N ASP A 77 15.46 -12.15 23.62
CA ASP A 77 14.98 -10.96 24.34
C ASP A 77 14.37 -9.94 23.37
N PRO A 78 13.25 -9.26 23.72
CA PRO A 78 12.60 -8.28 22.84
C PRO A 78 13.50 -7.14 22.37
N SER A 79 14.42 -6.67 23.22
CA SER A 79 15.35 -5.59 22.84
C SER A 79 16.41 -6.08 21.84
N GLU A 80 16.87 -7.31 22.02
CA GLU A 80 17.78 -7.98 21.09
C GLU A 80 17.09 -8.28 19.76
N ALA A 81 15.88 -8.82 19.78
CA ALA A 81 15.10 -9.11 18.58
C ALA A 81 14.93 -7.84 17.72
N LYS A 82 14.53 -6.71 18.32
CA LYS A 82 14.44 -5.42 17.62
C LYS A 82 15.77 -4.98 17.01
N LYS A 83 16.86 -5.13 17.74
CA LYS A 83 18.21 -4.79 17.26
C LYS A 83 18.63 -5.67 16.08
N LEU A 84 18.34 -6.96 16.15
CA LEU A 84 18.65 -7.92 15.09
C LEU A 84 17.92 -7.56 13.80
N VAL A 85 16.59 -7.39 13.85
CA VAL A 85 15.79 -7.05 12.65
C VAL A 85 16.14 -5.68 12.07
N THR A 86 16.43 -4.68 12.91
CA THR A 86 16.80 -3.33 12.45
C THR A 86 18.11 -3.32 11.67
N ASN A 87 19.05 -4.20 12.01
CA ASN A 87 20.39 -4.27 11.40
C ASN A 87 20.56 -5.40 10.37
N ALA A 88 19.50 -6.16 10.08
CA ALA A 88 19.54 -7.24 9.11
C ALA A 88 19.68 -6.73 7.68
N ASP A 89 20.39 -7.48 6.83
CA ASP A 89 20.34 -7.31 5.37
C ASP A 89 19.19 -8.15 4.76
N CYS A 90 18.84 -9.26 5.43
CA CYS A 90 17.70 -10.10 5.07
C CYS A 90 16.97 -10.57 6.33
N ILE A 91 15.65 -10.54 6.29
CA ILE A 91 14.77 -11.16 7.29
C ILE A 91 14.00 -12.28 6.60
N PHE A 92 14.06 -13.48 7.15
CA PHE A 92 13.42 -14.66 6.59
C PHE A 92 12.37 -15.20 7.56
N LEU A 93 11.11 -15.10 7.18
CA LEU A 93 9.99 -15.69 7.89
C LEU A 93 9.93 -17.17 7.55
N MET A 94 10.21 -18.01 8.52
CA MET A 94 10.30 -19.47 8.33
C MET A 94 8.92 -20.09 8.14
N GLY A 95 8.90 -21.25 7.53
CA GLY A 95 7.72 -22.11 7.45
C GLY A 95 7.58 -23.04 8.64
N GLY A 96 6.62 -23.93 8.58
CA GLY A 96 6.24 -24.84 9.66
C GLY A 96 5.31 -24.16 10.67
N GLY A 97 4.79 -24.94 11.62
CA GLY A 97 3.92 -24.43 12.67
C GLY A 97 2.63 -23.78 12.18
N VAL A 98 2.08 -22.96 13.05
CA VAL A 98 0.83 -22.22 12.86
C VAL A 98 1.15 -20.77 12.51
N CYS A 99 0.50 -20.21 11.50
CA CYS A 99 0.70 -18.83 11.07
C CYS A 99 0.55 -17.82 12.24
N GLU A 100 -0.46 -17.99 13.08
CA GLU A 100 -0.74 -17.09 14.20
C GLU A 100 0.35 -17.10 15.28
N GLU A 101 1.05 -18.24 15.51
CA GLU A 101 2.16 -18.32 16.47
C GLU A 101 3.34 -17.43 16.04
N GLN A 102 3.68 -17.42 14.76
CA GLN A 102 4.73 -16.54 14.23
C GLN A 102 4.34 -15.06 14.38
N LEU A 103 3.08 -14.72 14.06
CA LEU A 103 2.57 -13.36 14.23
C LEU A 103 2.57 -12.93 15.69
N ALA A 104 2.16 -13.83 16.59
CA ALA A 104 2.18 -13.59 18.04
C ALA A 104 3.61 -13.34 18.54
N LEU A 105 4.58 -14.15 18.10
CA LEU A 105 6.00 -13.96 18.43
C LEU A 105 6.50 -12.58 17.97
N ILE A 106 6.23 -12.19 16.73
CA ILE A 106 6.66 -10.89 16.15
C ILE A 106 6.06 -9.73 16.97
N ARG A 107 4.78 -9.83 17.35
CA ARG A 107 4.08 -8.83 18.17
C ARG A 107 4.63 -8.79 19.59
N GLU A 108 4.81 -9.93 20.26
CA GLU A 108 5.35 -10.05 21.61
C GLU A 108 6.77 -9.47 21.71
N LYS A 109 7.64 -9.79 20.73
CA LYS A 109 8.99 -9.21 20.66
C LYS A 109 8.98 -7.74 20.25
N GLY A 110 7.83 -7.19 19.85
CA GLY A 110 7.68 -5.81 19.40
C GLY A 110 8.49 -5.50 18.14
N CYS A 111 8.67 -6.50 17.26
CA CYS A 111 9.50 -6.39 16.06
C CYS A 111 8.79 -5.80 14.86
N LEU A 112 7.45 -5.79 14.82
CA LEU A 112 6.67 -5.45 13.63
C LEU A 112 7.08 -4.10 13.01
N GLU A 113 7.09 -3.03 13.80
CA GLU A 113 7.48 -1.70 13.29
C GLU A 113 8.97 -1.63 12.93
N ALA A 114 9.83 -2.38 13.62
CA ALA A 114 11.25 -2.47 13.27
C ALA A 114 11.46 -3.17 11.93
N ILE A 115 10.72 -4.25 11.64
CA ILE A 115 10.73 -4.96 10.37
C ILE A 115 10.19 -4.05 9.26
N ARG A 116 9.04 -3.40 9.46
CA ARG A 116 8.45 -2.45 8.50
C ARG A 116 9.35 -1.27 8.21
N GLY A 117 10.13 -0.83 9.19
CA GLY A 117 11.02 0.33 9.10
C GLY A 117 12.44 0.05 8.61
N CYS A 118 12.88 -1.21 8.50
CA CYS A 118 14.24 -1.57 8.10
C CYS A 118 14.44 -1.56 6.57
N HIS A 119 15.72 -1.69 6.16
CA HIS A 119 16.11 -1.81 4.74
C HIS A 119 16.42 -3.26 4.32
N ALA A 120 16.07 -4.23 5.16
CA ALA A 120 16.30 -5.63 4.86
C ALA A 120 15.40 -6.09 3.70
N ALA A 121 15.89 -7.02 2.90
CA ALA A 121 15.01 -7.86 2.09
C ALA A 121 14.14 -8.72 3.01
N ILE A 122 12.84 -8.85 2.71
CA ILE A 122 11.92 -9.67 3.50
C ILE A 122 11.51 -10.88 2.68
N PHE A 123 11.82 -12.05 3.19
CA PHE A 123 11.46 -13.31 2.57
C PHE A 123 10.53 -14.11 3.47
N GLY A 124 9.68 -14.91 2.87
CA GLY A 124 8.86 -15.87 3.58
C GLY A 124 8.80 -17.20 2.84
N VAL A 125 8.64 -18.29 3.57
CA VAL A 125 8.36 -19.61 3.03
C VAL A 125 7.18 -20.24 3.76
N SER A 126 6.25 -20.89 3.02
CA SER A 126 5.09 -21.58 3.60
C SER A 126 4.29 -20.66 4.54
N ALA A 127 4.12 -21.01 5.82
CA ALA A 127 3.46 -20.17 6.83
C ALA A 127 4.04 -18.75 6.89
N GLY A 128 5.38 -18.60 6.76
CA GLY A 128 6.03 -17.30 6.70
C GLY A 128 5.59 -16.47 5.48
N SER A 129 5.38 -17.11 4.34
CA SER A 129 4.83 -16.46 3.13
C SER A 129 3.39 -16.05 3.30
N MET A 130 2.57 -16.92 3.87
CA MET A 130 1.17 -16.61 4.18
C MET A 130 1.07 -15.39 5.11
N ASN A 131 1.93 -15.30 6.12
CA ASN A 131 1.98 -14.18 7.04
C ASN A 131 2.47 -12.86 6.42
N MET A 132 3.14 -12.87 5.26
CA MET A 132 3.52 -11.63 4.57
C MET A 132 2.30 -10.88 4.03
N ALA A 133 1.22 -11.58 3.76
CA ALA A 133 -0.02 -10.99 3.26
C ALA A 133 -0.66 -10.04 4.29
N ARG A 134 -1.49 -9.12 3.78
CA ARG A 134 -2.37 -8.31 4.62
C ARG A 134 -3.44 -9.17 5.30
N THR A 135 -4.06 -10.06 4.53
CA THR A 135 -5.05 -11.02 5.02
C THR A 135 -4.51 -12.42 4.79
N THR A 136 -4.49 -13.19 5.85
CA THR A 136 -4.01 -14.57 5.88
C THR A 136 -5.16 -15.49 6.24
N VAL A 137 -5.14 -16.70 5.70
CA VAL A 137 -6.08 -17.77 6.07
C VAL A 137 -5.24 -19.02 6.32
N ASP A 138 -5.28 -19.55 7.54
CA ASP A 138 -4.64 -20.82 7.88
C ASP A 138 -5.70 -21.92 7.91
N PHE A 139 -5.83 -22.64 6.81
CA PHE A 139 -6.84 -23.67 6.67
C PHE A 139 -6.57 -24.96 7.47
N PHE A 140 -5.39 -25.08 8.07
CA PHE A 140 -5.11 -26.17 9.02
C PHE A 140 -5.73 -25.89 10.39
N GLU A 141 -5.86 -24.61 10.77
CA GLU A 141 -6.44 -24.19 12.03
C GLU A 141 -7.92 -23.78 11.87
N SER A 142 -8.18 -22.81 10.99
CA SER A 142 -9.52 -22.35 10.69
C SER A 142 -9.62 -21.75 9.30
N MET A 143 -10.82 -21.63 8.75
CA MET A 143 -11.04 -20.87 7.50
C MET A 143 -11.27 -19.38 7.74
N GLU A 144 -11.27 -18.94 9.00
CA GLU A 144 -11.48 -17.53 9.33
C GLU A 144 -10.24 -16.72 8.96
N PRO A 145 -10.40 -15.63 8.20
CA PRO A 145 -9.30 -14.78 7.85
C PRO A 145 -8.83 -13.96 9.05
N PHE A 146 -7.53 -13.71 9.11
CA PHE A 146 -6.91 -12.86 10.12
C PHE A 146 -5.86 -11.93 9.52
N GLU A 147 -5.50 -10.90 10.27
CA GLU A 147 -4.52 -9.88 9.86
C GLU A 147 -3.09 -10.45 9.90
N GLY A 148 -2.42 -10.47 8.74
CA GLY A 148 -1.01 -10.80 8.62
C GLY A 148 -0.09 -9.59 8.86
N LEU A 149 1.09 -9.59 8.23
CA LEU A 149 2.10 -8.53 8.41
C LEU A 149 1.90 -7.33 7.47
N GLY A 150 1.08 -7.48 6.44
CA GLY A 150 0.73 -6.41 5.51
C GLY A 150 1.88 -5.94 4.62
N PHE A 151 2.83 -6.82 4.27
CA PHE A 151 3.89 -6.50 3.30
C PHE A 151 3.41 -6.55 1.87
N THR A 152 2.39 -7.35 1.59
CA THR A 152 1.75 -7.51 0.27
C THR A 152 0.26 -7.79 0.43
N ASN A 153 -0.53 -7.56 -0.63
CA ASN A 153 -1.94 -7.96 -0.69
C ASN A 153 -2.13 -9.37 -1.29
N ILE A 154 -1.04 -10.06 -1.61
CA ILE A 154 -1.10 -11.37 -2.23
C ILE A 154 -1.38 -12.42 -1.16
N THR A 155 -2.64 -12.83 -1.02
CA THR A 155 -3.03 -13.95 -0.16
C THR A 155 -2.65 -15.25 -0.86
N VAL A 156 -1.74 -16.03 -0.26
CA VAL A 156 -1.22 -17.26 -0.87
C VAL A 156 -1.72 -18.52 -0.17
N SER A 157 -1.89 -19.59 -0.94
CA SER A 157 -1.99 -20.97 -0.48
C SER A 157 -0.75 -21.71 -0.97
N CYS A 158 0.17 -22.01 -0.04
CA CYS A 158 1.42 -22.67 -0.34
C CYS A 158 1.26 -24.19 -0.48
N HIS A 159 2.26 -24.83 -1.12
CA HIS A 159 2.32 -26.27 -1.36
C HIS A 159 1.10 -26.80 -2.13
N HIS A 160 0.65 -26.05 -3.13
CA HIS A 160 -0.44 -26.47 -3.99
C HIS A 160 -0.03 -27.73 -4.78
N ASP A 161 -0.78 -28.81 -4.59
CA ASP A 161 -0.63 -30.04 -5.35
C ASP A 161 -2.01 -30.47 -5.86
N PRO A 162 -2.24 -30.49 -7.18
CA PRO A 162 -3.50 -30.96 -7.75
C PRO A 162 -3.86 -32.41 -7.42
N GLN A 163 -2.89 -33.22 -6.97
CA GLN A 163 -3.08 -34.61 -6.57
C GLN A 163 -3.49 -34.74 -5.10
N ASP A 164 -3.19 -33.73 -4.26
CA ASP A 164 -3.70 -33.66 -2.89
C ASP A 164 -5.12 -33.06 -2.89
N SER A 165 -6.12 -33.93 -3.01
CA SER A 165 -7.52 -33.53 -3.11
C SER A 165 -8.03 -32.76 -1.89
N TRP A 166 -7.48 -33.01 -0.69
CA TRP A 166 -7.86 -32.29 0.51
C TRP A 166 -7.32 -30.85 0.47
N ARG A 167 -6.04 -30.67 0.22
CA ARG A 167 -5.40 -29.35 0.12
C ARG A 167 -5.97 -28.53 -1.02
N TYR A 168 -6.22 -29.18 -2.18
CA TYR A 168 -6.90 -28.57 -3.32
C TYR A 168 -8.27 -27.99 -2.92
N GLU A 169 -9.10 -28.79 -2.23
CA GLU A 169 -10.42 -28.37 -1.78
C GLU A 169 -10.32 -27.21 -0.76
N GLN A 170 -9.36 -27.24 0.19
CA GLN A 170 -9.17 -26.12 1.12
C GLN A 170 -8.82 -24.83 0.37
N THR A 171 -7.93 -24.90 -0.61
CA THR A 171 -7.57 -23.74 -1.45
C THR A 171 -8.79 -23.16 -2.17
N LEU A 172 -9.68 -24.02 -2.71
CA LEU A 172 -10.92 -23.56 -3.33
C LEU A 172 -11.84 -22.87 -2.32
N ARG A 173 -11.96 -23.41 -1.10
CA ARG A 173 -12.77 -22.80 -0.03
C ARG A 173 -12.23 -21.44 0.40
N MET A 174 -10.91 -21.29 0.52
CA MET A 174 -10.28 -19.98 0.80
C MET A 174 -10.68 -18.91 -0.21
N SER A 175 -11.02 -19.30 -1.45
CA SER A 175 -11.31 -18.38 -2.56
C SER A 175 -12.79 -18.03 -2.72
N GLU A 176 -13.66 -18.40 -1.81
CA GLU A 176 -15.12 -18.17 -1.92
C GLU A 176 -15.47 -16.67 -1.83
N ASP A 177 -14.73 -15.89 -1.06
CA ASP A 177 -14.98 -14.47 -0.83
C ASP A 177 -13.75 -13.57 -1.14
N ARG A 178 -12.66 -14.14 -1.69
CA ARG A 178 -11.42 -13.43 -1.98
C ARG A 178 -10.63 -14.08 -3.10
N VAL A 179 -9.67 -13.37 -3.65
CA VAL A 179 -8.67 -13.93 -4.55
C VAL A 179 -7.54 -14.56 -3.73
N VAL A 180 -7.21 -15.80 -4.05
CA VAL A 180 -6.08 -16.55 -3.46
C VAL A 180 -5.14 -16.99 -4.57
N TYR A 181 -3.84 -16.99 -4.30
CA TYR A 181 -2.83 -17.47 -5.22
C TYR A 181 -2.28 -18.80 -4.72
N ALA A 182 -2.66 -19.88 -5.42
CA ALA A 182 -2.18 -21.22 -5.14
C ALA A 182 -0.80 -21.40 -5.75
N MET A 183 0.18 -21.74 -4.92
CA MET A 183 1.59 -21.82 -5.30
C MET A 183 2.08 -23.28 -5.18
N GLU A 184 2.53 -23.87 -6.28
CA GLU A 184 3.23 -25.14 -6.25
C GLU A 184 4.61 -24.97 -5.59
N ASP A 185 5.18 -26.05 -5.04
CA ASP A 185 6.54 -25.99 -4.51
C ASP A 185 7.54 -25.54 -5.57
N MET A 186 8.63 -24.95 -5.16
CA MET A 186 9.63 -24.29 -6.01
C MET A 186 9.10 -23.08 -6.78
N SER A 187 7.92 -22.55 -6.43
CA SER A 187 7.41 -21.30 -6.99
C SER A 187 7.60 -20.10 -6.04
N ALA A 188 7.64 -18.92 -6.63
CA ALA A 188 7.87 -17.68 -5.90
C ALA A 188 7.20 -16.46 -6.56
N PHE A 189 6.75 -15.50 -5.73
CA PHE A 189 6.60 -14.11 -6.12
C PHE A 189 7.82 -13.31 -5.67
N PHE A 190 8.36 -12.50 -6.56
CA PHE A 190 9.36 -11.49 -6.25
C PHE A 190 8.78 -10.11 -6.47
N ILE A 191 8.76 -9.28 -5.43
CA ILE A 191 8.14 -7.96 -5.46
C ILE A 191 9.20 -6.91 -5.19
N LYS A 192 9.33 -5.94 -6.10
CA LYS A 192 10.28 -4.84 -5.99
C LYS A 192 9.72 -3.58 -6.62
N ALA A 193 9.61 -2.51 -5.83
CA ALA A 193 9.12 -1.21 -6.28
C ALA A 193 7.81 -1.28 -7.08
N GLY A 194 6.87 -2.11 -6.64
CA GLY A 194 5.56 -2.29 -7.26
C GLY A 194 5.56 -3.19 -8.50
N GLN A 195 6.71 -3.72 -8.93
CA GLN A 195 6.80 -4.74 -9.97
C GLN A 195 6.78 -6.14 -9.37
N ILE A 196 6.13 -7.06 -10.03
CA ILE A 196 5.97 -8.45 -9.62
C ILE A 196 6.53 -9.37 -10.71
N ASP A 197 7.56 -10.14 -10.34
CA ASP A 197 8.06 -11.24 -11.13
C ASP A 197 7.63 -12.56 -10.48
N ILE A 198 7.37 -13.58 -11.27
CA ILE A 198 7.04 -14.93 -10.79
C ILE A 198 8.04 -15.97 -11.28
N VAL A 199 8.24 -17.01 -10.47
CA VAL A 199 8.97 -18.21 -10.83
C VAL A 199 8.10 -19.41 -10.49
N GLY A 200 8.11 -20.45 -11.33
CA GLY A 200 7.33 -21.66 -11.13
C GLY A 200 5.84 -21.51 -11.44
N ASN A 201 5.04 -22.47 -10.99
CA ASN A 201 3.62 -22.56 -11.28
C ASN A 201 2.80 -21.86 -10.18
N ILE A 202 2.05 -20.84 -10.57
CA ILE A 202 1.16 -20.11 -9.69
C ILE A 202 -0.22 -19.98 -10.36
N TRP A 203 -1.25 -20.20 -9.58
CA TRP A 203 -2.64 -20.21 -10.02
C TRP A 203 -3.43 -19.13 -9.31
N ARG A 204 -4.20 -18.36 -10.05
CA ARG A 204 -5.21 -17.46 -9.48
C ARG A 204 -6.47 -18.26 -9.19
N VAL A 205 -6.95 -18.18 -7.97
CA VAL A 205 -8.15 -18.88 -7.51
C VAL A 205 -9.14 -17.86 -6.99
N GLU A 206 -10.34 -17.84 -7.58
CA GLU A 206 -11.40 -16.90 -7.22
C GLU A 206 -12.76 -17.57 -7.43
N ASN A 207 -13.68 -17.40 -6.47
CA ASN A 207 -15.02 -18.02 -6.51
C ASN A 207 -14.93 -19.54 -6.81
N ARG A 208 -13.99 -20.23 -6.17
CA ARG A 208 -13.70 -21.68 -6.33
C ARG A 208 -13.25 -22.07 -7.75
N LYS A 209 -12.78 -21.14 -8.55
CA LYS A 209 -12.25 -21.40 -9.89
C LYS A 209 -10.74 -21.14 -9.94
N LEU A 210 -10.02 -22.16 -10.32
CA LEU A 210 -8.57 -22.12 -10.46
C LEU A 210 -8.20 -21.91 -11.92
N GLN A 211 -7.31 -20.96 -12.19
CA GLN A 211 -6.76 -20.66 -13.52
C GLN A 211 -5.28 -20.26 -13.42
N PRO A 212 -4.46 -20.56 -14.41
CA PRO A 212 -3.07 -20.15 -14.40
C PRO A 212 -2.96 -18.62 -14.25
N LEU A 213 -1.98 -18.16 -13.47
CA LEU A 213 -1.69 -16.73 -13.37
C LEU A 213 -1.05 -16.25 -14.68
N THR A 214 -1.73 -15.30 -15.35
CA THR A 214 -1.32 -14.75 -16.64
C THR A 214 -0.55 -13.43 -16.45
N GLU A 215 0.13 -12.95 -17.51
CA GLU A 215 0.74 -11.61 -17.52
C GLU A 215 -0.27 -10.49 -17.21
N GLU A 216 -1.52 -10.64 -17.67
CA GLU A 216 -2.59 -9.68 -17.35
C GLU A 216 -2.93 -9.73 -15.85
N GLY A 217 -3.04 -10.92 -15.27
CA GLY A 217 -3.26 -11.09 -13.84
C GLY A 217 -2.11 -10.54 -12.99
N ILE A 218 -0.87 -10.63 -13.46
CA ILE A 218 0.28 -10.00 -12.79
C ILE A 218 0.16 -8.48 -12.84
N ARG A 219 -0.22 -7.89 -13.97
CA ARG A 219 -0.43 -6.43 -14.09
C ARG A 219 -1.56 -5.93 -13.20
N GLU A 220 -2.63 -6.71 -13.04
CA GLU A 220 -3.71 -6.39 -12.08
C GLU A 220 -3.19 -6.36 -10.64
N LEU A 221 -2.36 -7.34 -10.25
CA LEU A 221 -1.70 -7.37 -8.95
C LEU A 221 -0.80 -6.14 -8.74
N GLU A 222 0.03 -5.81 -9.72
CA GLU A 222 0.91 -4.64 -9.67
C GLU A 222 0.11 -3.34 -9.48
N LYS A 223 -1.04 -3.19 -10.15
CA LYS A 223 -1.93 -2.04 -9.98
C LYS A 223 -2.52 -2.00 -8.59
N ASP A 224 -2.96 -3.12 -8.02
CA ASP A 224 -3.52 -3.17 -6.67
C ASP A 224 -2.46 -2.85 -5.61
N GLU A 225 -1.27 -3.41 -5.71
CA GLU A 225 -0.14 -3.07 -4.83
C GLU A 225 0.20 -1.58 -4.92
N PHE A 226 0.22 -1.01 -6.12
CA PHE A 226 0.55 0.40 -6.33
C PHE A 226 -0.51 1.35 -5.76
N ARG A 227 -1.79 0.99 -5.80
CA ARG A 227 -2.88 1.78 -5.18
C ARG A 227 -2.69 1.94 -3.66
N ARG A 228 -2.01 0.99 -3.02
CA ARG A 228 -1.76 0.97 -1.57
C ARG A 228 -0.41 1.59 -1.16
N VAL A 229 0.33 2.15 -2.11
CA VAL A 229 1.68 2.68 -1.86
C VAL A 229 1.73 3.70 -0.72
N PHE A 230 0.70 4.53 -0.56
CA PHE A 230 0.63 5.55 0.48
C PHE A 230 0.43 4.99 1.88
N ASP A 231 -0.16 3.80 1.99
CA ASP A 231 -0.36 3.12 3.28
C ASP A 231 0.96 2.73 3.96
N THR A 232 2.05 2.76 3.20
CA THR A 232 3.39 2.45 3.69
C THR A 232 4.08 3.61 4.41
N ILE A 233 3.50 4.82 4.36
CA ILE A 233 4.12 6.05 4.91
C ILE A 233 3.10 6.95 5.64
N PRO A 234 2.20 6.43 6.49
CA PRO A 234 1.07 7.21 7.03
C PRO A 234 1.50 8.46 7.81
N GLU A 235 2.59 8.42 8.59
CA GLU A 235 3.09 9.57 9.35
C GLU A 235 3.65 10.67 8.43
N LYS A 236 4.42 10.28 7.41
CA LYS A 236 4.94 11.23 6.41
C LYS A 236 3.79 11.79 5.57
N PHE A 237 2.85 10.95 5.19
CA PHE A 237 1.66 11.35 4.45
C PHE A 237 0.86 12.39 5.24
N ASP A 238 0.59 12.15 6.52
CA ASP A 238 -0.14 13.09 7.38
C ASP A 238 0.59 14.43 7.54
N ARG A 239 1.91 14.39 7.71
CA ARG A 239 2.70 15.58 8.00
C ARG A 239 2.97 16.44 6.78
N PHE A 240 3.23 15.85 5.62
CA PHE A 240 3.79 16.56 4.47
C PHE A 240 2.84 16.68 3.27
N ARG A 241 1.76 15.89 3.20
CA ARG A 241 0.74 16.11 2.17
C ARG A 241 -0.02 17.41 2.41
N PRO A 242 -0.30 18.17 1.34
CA PRO A 242 -0.99 19.45 1.47
C PRO A 242 -2.42 19.27 2.00
N ARG A 243 -2.86 20.26 2.75
CA ARG A 243 -4.26 20.44 3.13
C ARG A 243 -4.91 21.41 2.14
N TYR A 244 -6.22 21.40 2.10
CA TYR A 244 -6.99 22.27 1.20
C TYR A 244 -7.30 23.62 1.85
N SER A 245 -7.64 24.64 1.04
CA SER A 245 -7.94 25.98 1.55
C SER A 245 -9.27 26.02 2.31
N ALA A 246 -9.40 26.94 3.25
CA ALA A 246 -10.65 27.13 4.00
C ALA A 246 -11.80 27.57 3.09
N GLU A 247 -11.50 28.44 2.11
CA GLU A 247 -12.48 28.95 1.15
C GLU A 247 -13.12 27.84 0.30
N LEU A 248 -12.34 26.80 -0.02
CA LEU A 248 -12.87 25.63 -0.74
C LEU A 248 -13.98 24.95 0.11
N PHE A 249 -13.72 24.74 1.41
CA PHE A 249 -14.70 24.08 2.27
C PHE A 249 -15.88 24.98 2.58
N GLU A 250 -15.68 26.29 2.78
CA GLU A 250 -16.78 27.26 2.95
C GLU A 250 -17.71 27.22 1.74
N HIS A 251 -17.14 27.22 0.54
CA HIS A 251 -17.91 27.10 -0.72
C HIS A 251 -18.64 25.75 -0.81
N LEU A 252 -17.96 24.63 -0.55
CA LEU A 252 -18.56 23.29 -0.58
C LEU A 252 -19.73 23.17 0.38
N ILE A 253 -19.54 23.59 1.65
CA ILE A 253 -20.55 23.52 2.70
C ILE A 253 -21.77 24.37 2.32
N HIS A 254 -21.55 25.58 1.81
CA HIS A 254 -22.65 26.46 1.37
C HIS A 254 -23.40 25.89 0.17
N ALA A 255 -22.68 25.44 -0.88
CA ALA A 255 -23.26 24.92 -2.11
C ALA A 255 -24.09 23.65 -1.92
N THR A 256 -23.75 22.84 -0.89
CA THR A 256 -24.43 21.58 -0.58
C THR A 256 -25.37 21.68 0.62
N ALA A 257 -25.48 22.88 1.23
CA ALA A 257 -26.23 23.11 2.47
C ALA A 257 -25.93 22.04 3.53
N LEU A 258 -24.63 21.77 3.73
CA LEU A 258 -24.15 20.70 4.60
C LEU A 258 -24.34 21.05 6.06
N GLY A 259 -24.78 20.08 6.86
CA GLY A 259 -25.07 20.27 8.28
C GLY A 259 -25.74 19.04 8.91
N PRO A 260 -26.25 19.16 10.14
CA PRO A 260 -26.94 18.06 10.81
C PRO A 260 -28.10 17.50 9.97
N GLY A 261 -28.22 16.16 9.95
CA GLY A 261 -29.23 15.45 9.15
C GLY A 261 -28.82 15.17 7.69
N LYS A 262 -27.67 15.67 7.24
CA LYS A 262 -27.05 15.29 5.96
C LYS A 262 -26.09 14.13 6.16
N ARG A 263 -26.04 13.22 5.18
CA ARG A 263 -25.12 12.07 5.14
C ARG A 263 -24.03 12.31 4.11
N VAL A 264 -22.78 12.14 4.51
CA VAL A 264 -21.60 12.33 3.67
C VAL A 264 -20.84 11.03 3.58
N LEU A 265 -20.32 10.72 2.38
CA LEU A 265 -19.30 9.69 2.14
C LEU A 265 -18.02 10.36 1.64
N GLU A 266 -16.91 10.19 2.36
CA GLU A 266 -15.58 10.52 1.82
C GLU A 266 -14.89 9.27 1.27
N ILE A 267 -14.44 9.35 0.01
CA ILE A 267 -13.71 8.27 -0.66
C ILE A 267 -12.21 8.55 -0.58
N GLY A 268 -11.48 7.66 0.11
CA GLY A 268 -10.03 7.73 0.27
C GLY A 268 -9.56 8.98 1.00
N PRO A 269 -9.94 9.17 2.27
CA PRO A 269 -9.54 10.33 3.08
C PRO A 269 -8.04 10.42 3.32
N GLY A 270 -7.28 9.33 3.10
CA GLY A 270 -5.88 9.23 3.48
C GLY A 270 -5.72 9.34 4.99
N THR A 271 -5.02 10.36 5.45
CA THR A 271 -4.93 10.69 6.89
C THR A 271 -5.79 11.90 7.29
N GLY A 272 -6.81 12.23 6.48
CA GLY A 272 -7.79 13.26 6.81
C GLY A 272 -7.38 14.68 6.45
N GLN A 273 -6.71 14.87 5.31
CA GLN A 273 -6.31 16.19 4.83
C GLN A 273 -7.47 17.12 4.54
N ALA A 274 -8.64 16.56 4.22
CA ALA A 274 -9.85 17.29 3.85
C ALA A 274 -11.05 17.01 4.77
N THR A 275 -10.96 16.07 5.70
CA THR A 275 -12.06 15.54 6.50
C THR A 275 -12.64 16.53 7.52
N GLU A 276 -11.76 17.17 8.31
CA GLU A 276 -12.18 17.91 9.52
C GLU A 276 -13.18 19.04 9.25
N PRO A 277 -13.04 19.88 8.22
CA PRO A 277 -13.99 20.96 7.97
C PRO A 277 -15.41 20.45 7.66
N ILE A 278 -15.53 19.33 6.97
CA ILE A 278 -16.81 18.71 6.63
C ILE A 278 -17.41 18.06 7.88
N LEU A 279 -16.62 17.28 8.61
CA LEU A 279 -17.04 16.59 9.83
C LEU A 279 -17.60 17.58 10.91
N ARG A 280 -16.98 18.75 11.02
CA ARG A 280 -17.41 19.81 11.96
C ARG A 280 -18.75 20.47 11.62
N THR A 281 -19.32 20.22 10.44
CA THR A 281 -20.68 20.68 10.13
C THR A 281 -21.76 19.96 10.92
N GLY A 282 -21.43 18.83 11.57
CA GLY A 282 -22.39 17.99 12.30
C GLY A 282 -23.17 17.03 11.41
N CYS A 283 -22.78 16.86 10.13
CA CYS A 283 -23.34 15.83 9.24
C CYS A 283 -22.99 14.42 9.75
N GLU A 284 -23.76 13.42 9.36
CA GLU A 284 -23.41 12.00 9.52
C GLU A 284 -22.31 11.68 8.51
N TYR A 285 -21.11 11.42 9.03
CA TYR A 285 -19.91 11.33 8.22
C TYR A 285 -19.43 9.90 8.14
N HIS A 286 -19.43 9.35 6.93
CA HIS A 286 -18.87 8.03 6.60
C HIS A 286 -17.62 8.21 5.74
N ALA A 287 -16.62 7.38 5.97
CA ALA A 287 -15.43 7.33 5.12
C ALA A 287 -15.11 5.89 4.72
N ILE A 288 -14.50 5.72 3.56
CA ILE A 288 -13.95 4.45 3.10
C ILE A 288 -12.50 4.66 2.68
N GLU A 289 -11.59 3.91 3.31
CA GLU A 289 -10.15 4.02 3.08
C GLU A 289 -9.55 2.65 2.77
N LEU A 290 -8.82 2.57 1.66
CA LEU A 290 -8.16 1.36 1.18
C LEU A 290 -6.99 0.96 2.08
N GLY A 291 -6.21 1.94 2.55
CA GLY A 291 -5.03 1.75 3.38
C GLY A 291 -5.39 1.50 4.84
N GLU A 292 -4.91 0.40 5.42
CA GLU A 292 -5.17 0.04 6.81
C GLU A 292 -4.53 1.03 7.79
N HIS A 293 -3.26 1.38 7.54
CA HIS A 293 -2.52 2.30 8.40
C HIS A 293 -3.08 3.73 8.29
N LEU A 294 -3.51 4.13 7.08
CA LEU A 294 -4.21 5.38 6.84
C LEU A 294 -5.55 5.40 7.57
N CYS A 295 -6.34 4.32 7.47
CA CYS A 295 -7.61 4.15 8.17
C CYS A 295 -7.41 4.21 9.71
N ARG A 296 -6.39 3.53 10.24
CA ARG A 296 -6.04 3.58 11.66
C ARG A 296 -5.73 5.02 12.10
N LYS A 297 -4.96 5.75 11.29
CA LYS A 297 -4.64 7.17 11.54
C LYS A 297 -5.90 8.05 11.57
N MET A 298 -6.85 7.79 10.70
CA MET A 298 -8.16 8.45 10.71
C MET A 298 -8.93 8.18 12.00
N LYS A 299 -8.97 6.92 12.47
CA LYS A 299 -9.62 6.52 13.73
C LYS A 299 -8.95 7.20 14.94
N GLU A 300 -7.61 7.28 14.95
CA GLU A 300 -6.88 8.00 16.00
C GLU A 300 -7.24 9.49 16.06
N LYS A 301 -7.38 10.15 14.91
CA LYS A 301 -7.64 11.60 14.81
C LYS A 301 -9.10 11.97 15.04
N PHE A 302 -10.01 11.19 14.49
CA PHE A 302 -11.44 11.57 14.39
C PHE A 302 -12.39 10.62 15.11
N GLY A 303 -11.92 9.48 15.63
CA GLY A 303 -12.77 8.48 16.30
C GLY A 303 -13.50 8.99 17.57
N SER A 304 -13.10 10.13 18.12
CA SER A 304 -13.82 10.78 19.24
C SER A 304 -15.05 11.59 18.81
N PHE A 305 -15.20 11.87 17.51
CA PHE A 305 -16.39 12.56 17.00
C PHE A 305 -17.56 11.58 16.90
N PRO A 306 -18.72 11.88 17.52
CA PRO A 306 -19.84 10.92 17.56
C PRO A 306 -20.53 10.71 16.21
N ASN A 307 -20.28 11.59 15.25
CA ASN A 307 -20.84 11.58 13.90
C ASN A 307 -19.84 11.04 12.85
N PHE A 308 -18.71 10.46 13.28
CA PHE A 308 -17.66 9.91 12.40
C PHE A 308 -17.69 8.39 12.40
N ASP A 309 -17.67 7.83 11.20
CA ASP A 309 -17.47 6.39 10.95
C ASP A 309 -16.54 6.18 9.77
N ILE A 310 -15.70 5.14 9.84
CA ILE A 310 -14.77 4.77 8.77
C ILE A 310 -14.63 3.27 8.64
N VAL A 311 -14.77 2.77 7.41
CA VAL A 311 -14.49 1.39 7.04
C VAL A 311 -13.15 1.30 6.30
N ASN A 312 -12.34 0.28 6.64
CA ASN A 312 -11.15 -0.06 5.88
C ASN A 312 -11.50 -1.09 4.83
N ASP A 313 -11.76 -0.65 3.62
CA ASP A 313 -12.14 -1.51 2.49
C ASP A 313 -11.86 -0.81 1.15
N ASP A 314 -11.97 -1.56 0.04
CA ASP A 314 -11.87 -0.99 -1.31
C ASP A 314 -13.22 -0.46 -1.77
N PHE A 315 -13.28 0.84 -2.09
CA PHE A 315 -14.49 1.45 -2.64
C PHE A 315 -15.01 0.71 -3.89
N ILE A 316 -14.12 0.09 -4.68
CA ILE A 316 -14.49 -0.63 -5.90
C ILE A 316 -15.42 -1.80 -5.58
N THR A 317 -15.10 -2.59 -4.56
CA THR A 317 -15.78 -3.85 -4.23
C THR A 317 -16.75 -3.74 -3.05
N HIS A 318 -16.58 -2.74 -2.18
CA HIS A 318 -17.39 -2.57 -0.98
C HIS A 318 -18.90 -2.47 -1.29
N ASP A 319 -19.71 -3.24 -0.57
CA ASP A 319 -21.17 -3.17 -0.64
C ASP A 319 -21.72 -2.19 0.39
N PHE A 320 -22.26 -1.08 -0.07
CA PHE A 320 -22.93 -0.07 0.76
C PHE A 320 -24.39 -0.42 1.08
N GLY A 321 -24.92 -1.52 0.57
CA GLY A 321 -26.32 -1.91 0.74
C GLY A 321 -27.28 -0.79 0.30
N GLU A 322 -28.26 -0.48 1.16
CA GLU A 322 -29.26 0.56 0.91
C GLU A 322 -28.80 1.99 1.31
N GLN A 323 -27.55 2.16 1.72
CA GLN A 323 -27.06 3.49 2.13
C GLN A 323 -27.09 4.47 0.97
N ARG A 324 -27.53 5.69 1.21
CA ARG A 324 -27.55 6.78 0.24
C ARG A 324 -27.09 8.09 0.91
N PHE A 325 -26.36 8.89 0.15
CA PHE A 325 -25.66 10.08 0.65
C PHE A 325 -26.17 11.37 0.00
N ASP A 326 -26.16 12.45 0.76
CA ASP A 326 -26.45 13.80 0.27
C ASP A 326 -25.23 14.38 -0.45
N LEU A 327 -24.02 14.03 0.02
CA LEU A 327 -22.74 14.41 -0.55
C LEU A 327 -21.81 13.19 -0.63
N ILE A 328 -21.20 12.98 -1.78
CA ILE A 328 -20.00 12.13 -1.90
C ILE A 328 -18.84 13.04 -2.20
N PHE A 329 -17.80 12.97 -1.39
CA PHE A 329 -16.62 13.81 -1.49
C PHE A 329 -15.36 12.97 -1.72
N SER A 330 -14.47 13.43 -2.58
CA SER A 330 -13.17 12.78 -2.79
C SER A 330 -12.10 13.82 -3.08
N ALA A 331 -11.05 13.81 -2.27
CA ALA A 331 -9.94 14.74 -2.39
C ALA A 331 -8.68 14.03 -2.89
N ALA A 332 -8.34 14.21 -4.17
CA ALA A 332 -7.18 13.61 -4.86
C ALA A 332 -7.14 12.08 -4.83
N THR A 333 -8.32 11.42 -4.74
CA THR A 333 -8.42 9.96 -4.70
C THR A 333 -9.25 9.36 -5.83
N ILE A 334 -10.36 9.98 -6.23
CA ILE A 334 -11.30 9.39 -7.18
C ILE A 334 -10.63 8.96 -8.51
N GLN A 335 -9.61 9.67 -8.95
CA GLN A 335 -8.86 9.36 -10.17
C GLN A 335 -7.98 8.10 -10.08
N TRP A 336 -7.91 7.45 -8.91
CA TRP A 336 -7.28 6.14 -8.73
C TRP A 336 -8.25 4.98 -8.95
N ILE A 337 -9.54 5.27 -9.08
CA ILE A 337 -10.60 4.32 -9.32
C ILE A 337 -10.89 4.34 -10.82
N PRO A 338 -11.10 3.19 -11.49
CA PRO A 338 -11.53 3.18 -12.90
C PRO A 338 -12.73 4.10 -13.10
N GLU A 339 -12.64 5.00 -14.07
CA GLU A 339 -13.60 6.09 -14.28
C GLU A 339 -15.05 5.61 -14.31
N ARG A 340 -15.31 4.53 -15.04
CA ARG A 340 -16.63 3.93 -15.10
C ARG A 340 -17.16 3.54 -13.73
N ILE A 341 -16.34 2.89 -12.92
CA ILE A 341 -16.76 2.45 -11.57
C ILE A 341 -16.96 3.68 -10.66
N ALA A 342 -16.03 4.62 -10.72
CA ALA A 342 -16.10 5.84 -9.92
C ALA A 342 -17.42 6.59 -10.13
N PHE A 343 -17.77 6.89 -11.37
CA PHE A 343 -18.96 7.67 -11.66
C PHE A 343 -20.26 6.87 -11.52
N PHE A 344 -20.34 5.63 -11.99
CA PHE A 344 -21.55 4.83 -11.81
C PHE A 344 -21.86 4.59 -10.33
N LYS A 345 -20.87 4.12 -9.58
CA LYS A 345 -21.10 3.75 -8.18
C LYS A 345 -21.43 4.98 -7.32
N THR A 346 -20.75 6.10 -7.54
CA THR A 346 -21.09 7.35 -6.83
C THR A 346 -22.47 7.88 -7.23
N PHE A 347 -22.85 7.75 -8.50
CA PHE A 347 -24.19 8.14 -8.94
C PHE A 347 -25.29 7.29 -8.28
N GLU A 348 -25.12 5.98 -8.18
CA GLU A 348 -26.07 5.08 -7.51
C GLU A 348 -26.19 5.38 -6.01
N LEU A 349 -25.07 5.65 -5.35
CA LEU A 349 -25.00 5.93 -3.92
C LEU A 349 -25.55 7.32 -3.53
N LEU A 350 -25.61 8.27 -4.46
CA LEU A 350 -26.22 9.58 -4.21
C LEU A 350 -27.75 9.50 -4.16
N LYS A 351 -28.33 10.24 -3.22
CA LYS A 351 -29.76 10.57 -3.24
C LYS A 351 -30.09 11.42 -4.46
N PRO A 352 -31.33 11.42 -4.97
CA PRO A 352 -31.79 12.46 -5.88
C PRO A 352 -31.46 13.87 -5.33
N GLY A 353 -30.95 14.77 -6.15
CA GLY A 353 -30.47 16.09 -5.74
C GLY A 353 -29.12 16.09 -4.99
N GLY A 354 -28.54 14.91 -4.71
CA GLY A 354 -27.23 14.82 -4.05
C GLY A 354 -26.07 15.27 -4.95
N THR A 355 -24.93 15.56 -4.34
CA THR A 355 -23.77 16.14 -5.03
C THR A 355 -22.56 15.20 -4.94
N LEU A 356 -21.88 15.01 -6.07
CA LEU A 356 -20.50 14.50 -6.11
C LEU A 356 -19.55 15.69 -6.13
N ALA A 357 -18.67 15.77 -5.13
CA ALA A 357 -17.65 16.80 -5.02
C ALA A 357 -16.27 16.18 -5.16
N MET A 358 -15.49 16.64 -6.14
CA MET A 358 -14.16 16.12 -6.47
C MET A 358 -13.14 17.23 -6.36
N ALA A 359 -12.19 17.10 -5.43
CA ALA A 359 -11.16 18.11 -5.20
C ALA A 359 -9.76 17.57 -5.51
N PHE A 360 -8.88 18.44 -5.99
CA PHE A 360 -7.46 18.16 -6.13
C PHE A 360 -6.63 19.46 -6.10
N LEU A 361 -5.30 19.31 -6.04
CA LEU A 361 -4.37 20.42 -5.96
C LEU A 361 -3.46 20.44 -7.18
N ILE A 362 -3.30 21.64 -7.77
CA ILE A 362 -2.28 21.95 -8.77
C ILE A 362 -1.30 22.93 -8.11
N GLY A 363 -0.03 22.52 -7.97
CA GLY A 363 1.02 23.35 -7.39
C GLY A 363 1.98 23.85 -8.47
N ASP A 364 2.14 25.17 -8.59
CA ASP A 364 3.13 25.82 -9.46
C ASP A 364 4.29 26.37 -8.61
N TYR A 365 5.50 25.85 -8.82
CA TYR A 365 6.73 26.35 -8.21
C TYR A 365 7.72 26.94 -9.24
N LYS A 366 7.36 26.90 -10.50
CA LYS A 366 8.16 27.48 -11.60
C LYS A 366 8.02 29.00 -11.63
N THR A 367 6.79 29.48 -11.66
CA THR A 367 6.51 30.92 -11.79
C THR A 367 7.13 31.78 -10.70
N PRO A 368 7.12 31.36 -9.41
CA PRO A 368 7.74 32.14 -8.36
C PRO A 368 9.28 32.22 -8.43
N ASN A 369 9.95 31.17 -8.94
CA ASN A 369 11.41 31.11 -8.99
C ASN A 369 11.90 30.21 -10.15
N GLU A 370 12.11 30.80 -11.32
CA GLU A 370 12.54 30.10 -12.53
C GLU A 370 13.95 29.46 -12.36
N GLU A 371 14.91 30.14 -11.70
CA GLU A 371 16.27 29.61 -11.53
C GLU A 371 16.28 28.36 -10.67
N LEU A 372 15.55 28.38 -9.56
CA LEU A 372 15.40 27.22 -8.70
C LEU A 372 14.67 26.09 -9.44
N PHE A 373 13.61 26.42 -10.18
CA PHE A 373 12.91 25.45 -11.00
C PHE A 373 13.84 24.71 -11.95
N GLN A 374 14.69 25.43 -12.70
CA GLN A 374 15.66 24.84 -13.63
C GLN A 374 16.69 23.95 -12.89
N SER A 375 17.12 24.38 -11.71
CA SER A 375 18.03 23.58 -10.88
C SER A 375 17.39 22.26 -10.45
N ILE A 376 16.12 22.29 -10.03
CA ILE A 376 15.34 21.12 -9.67
C ILE A 376 15.12 20.23 -10.90
N GLN A 377 14.74 20.80 -12.08
CA GLN A 377 14.53 20.04 -13.31
C GLN A 377 15.78 19.29 -13.76
N LYS A 378 16.97 19.85 -13.53
CA LYS A 378 18.24 19.15 -13.77
C LYS A 378 18.36 17.87 -12.94
N VAL A 379 17.98 17.91 -11.66
CA VAL A 379 17.95 16.73 -10.78
C VAL A 379 16.98 15.67 -11.31
N TYR A 380 15.77 16.10 -11.71
CA TYR A 380 14.78 15.19 -12.32
C TYR A 380 15.35 14.54 -13.59
N THR A 381 15.93 15.31 -14.49
CA THR A 381 16.50 14.79 -15.76
C THR A 381 17.59 13.75 -15.49
N GLU A 382 18.42 13.95 -14.47
CA GLU A 382 19.58 13.12 -14.19
C GLU A 382 19.24 11.87 -13.36
N TYR A 383 18.40 12.02 -12.33
CA TYR A 383 18.20 10.99 -11.30
C TYR A 383 16.77 10.45 -11.18
N TYR A 384 15.77 11.08 -11.79
CA TYR A 384 14.41 10.57 -11.75
C TYR A 384 14.23 9.39 -12.71
N LYS A 385 14.45 8.19 -12.18
CA LYS A 385 14.38 6.90 -12.91
C LYS A 385 13.48 5.92 -12.16
N PRO A 386 12.19 6.22 -11.98
CA PRO A 386 11.28 5.28 -11.33
C PRO A 386 11.07 4.05 -12.23
N VAL A 387 10.97 2.88 -11.60
CA VAL A 387 10.63 1.63 -12.31
C VAL A 387 9.14 1.55 -12.62
N THR A 388 8.32 2.23 -11.84
CA THR A 388 6.86 2.28 -11.98
C THR A 388 6.40 3.72 -11.99
N LEU A 389 5.65 4.12 -13.02
CA LEU A 389 5.11 5.46 -13.17
C LEU A 389 3.61 5.47 -12.84
N TYR A 390 3.17 6.49 -12.11
CA TYR A 390 1.75 6.69 -11.78
C TYR A 390 0.83 6.60 -13.01
N LYS A 391 1.22 7.22 -14.12
CA LYS A 391 0.42 7.22 -15.37
C LYS A 391 0.22 5.83 -15.98
N ASP A 392 1.15 4.90 -15.73
CA ASP A 392 1.10 3.55 -16.28
C ASP A 392 0.28 2.60 -15.38
N MET A 393 0.04 3.01 -14.12
CA MET A 393 -0.65 2.21 -13.10
C MET A 393 -2.11 2.60 -12.89
N LYS A 394 -2.57 3.66 -13.53
CA LYS A 394 -3.98 4.08 -13.48
C LYS A 394 -4.59 4.13 -14.86
N GLU A 395 -5.90 3.95 -14.91
CA GLU A 395 -6.67 4.24 -16.12
C GLU A 395 -6.80 5.76 -16.35
N PRO A 396 -7.02 6.19 -17.61
CA PRO A 396 -7.39 7.57 -17.87
C PRO A 396 -8.61 7.99 -17.06
N PHE A 397 -8.59 9.21 -16.54
CA PHE A 397 -9.69 9.77 -15.76
C PHE A 397 -9.87 11.24 -16.12
N ASP A 398 -11.08 11.62 -16.55
CA ASP A 398 -11.45 13.00 -16.79
C ASP A 398 -12.64 13.40 -15.91
N TYR A 399 -12.45 14.41 -15.07
CA TYR A 399 -13.49 14.93 -14.18
C TYR A 399 -14.71 15.46 -14.95
N LEU A 400 -14.50 15.90 -16.20
CA LEU A 400 -15.57 16.44 -17.06
C LEU A 400 -16.50 15.35 -17.58
N HIS A 401 -16.05 14.11 -17.66
CA HIS A 401 -16.89 12.99 -18.08
C HIS A 401 -18.01 12.64 -17.09
N ALA A 402 -18.06 13.23 -15.89
CA ALA A 402 -19.18 13.01 -14.97
C ALA A 402 -20.55 13.19 -15.66
N THR A 403 -20.67 14.13 -16.61
CA THR A 403 -21.91 14.37 -17.36
C THR A 403 -22.32 13.18 -18.23
N ASP A 404 -21.38 12.38 -18.70
CA ASP A 404 -21.63 11.19 -19.53
C ASP A 404 -22.26 10.05 -18.72
N TYR A 405 -22.15 10.13 -17.39
CA TYR A 405 -22.70 9.18 -16.43
C TYR A 405 -23.99 9.67 -15.76
N GLY A 406 -24.62 10.73 -16.30
CA GLY A 406 -25.92 11.22 -15.86
C GLY A 406 -25.89 12.37 -14.85
N TYR A 407 -24.71 12.85 -14.45
CA TYR A 407 -24.61 14.04 -13.62
C TYR A 407 -24.98 15.31 -14.41
N ALA A 408 -25.62 16.23 -13.70
CA ALA A 408 -25.95 17.55 -14.20
C ALA A 408 -25.19 18.64 -13.42
N ASP A 409 -25.30 19.89 -13.91
CA ASP A 409 -24.75 21.07 -13.23
C ASP A 409 -23.27 20.92 -12.84
N LEU A 410 -22.45 20.31 -13.69
CA LEU A 410 -21.02 20.19 -13.44
C LEU A 410 -20.35 21.55 -13.53
N VAL A 411 -19.82 22.01 -12.38
CA VAL A 411 -19.14 23.29 -12.26
C VAL A 411 -17.78 23.12 -11.61
N ARG A 412 -16.79 23.81 -12.17
CA ARG A 412 -15.44 23.93 -11.60
C ARG A 412 -15.28 25.23 -10.84
N HIS A 413 -14.70 25.15 -9.65
CA HIS A 413 -14.30 26.28 -8.82
C HIS A 413 -12.82 26.19 -8.51
N ASP A 414 -12.11 27.31 -8.63
CA ASP A 414 -10.67 27.39 -8.35
C ASP A 414 -10.46 28.34 -7.15
N PHE A 415 -9.69 27.88 -6.17
CA PHE A 415 -9.27 28.64 -5.01
C PHE A 415 -7.75 28.70 -5.00
N HIS A 416 -7.16 29.76 -4.45
CA HIS A 416 -5.73 29.98 -4.54
C HIS A 416 -5.08 30.04 -3.17
N GLY A 417 -3.87 29.55 -3.10
CA GLY A 417 -3.09 29.56 -1.88
C GLY A 417 -1.60 29.54 -2.15
N LYS A 418 -0.84 29.44 -1.08
CA LYS A 418 0.60 29.44 -1.14
C LYS A 418 1.17 28.49 -0.09
N ARG A 419 2.12 27.67 -0.51
CA ARG A 419 2.91 26.85 0.41
C ARG A 419 4.39 27.18 0.27
N VAL A 420 5.11 27.12 1.38
CA VAL A 420 6.54 27.36 1.43
C VAL A 420 7.19 26.21 2.15
N PHE A 421 8.27 25.68 1.60
CA PHE A 421 9.07 24.60 2.17
C PHE A 421 10.52 25.02 2.27
N ASN A 422 11.22 24.62 3.33
CA ASN A 422 12.68 24.55 3.33
C ASN A 422 13.15 23.28 2.58
N ALA A 423 14.45 23.09 2.46
CA ALA A 423 15.02 21.96 1.71
C ALA A 423 14.60 20.61 2.27
N ASP A 424 14.59 20.44 3.60
CA ASP A 424 14.23 19.17 4.24
C ASP A 424 12.73 18.89 4.12
N GLU A 425 11.88 19.89 4.27
CA GLU A 425 10.43 19.78 4.09
C GLU A 425 10.06 19.48 2.63
N TYR A 426 10.74 20.12 1.67
CA TYR A 426 10.52 19.85 0.24
C TYR A 426 10.87 18.41 -0.12
N VAL A 427 12.03 17.92 0.34
CA VAL A 427 12.43 16.52 0.15
C VAL A 427 11.44 15.56 0.80
N ALA A 428 10.97 15.87 2.02
CA ALA A 428 9.99 15.06 2.70
C ALA A 428 8.64 15.04 1.95
N TYR A 429 8.18 16.18 1.43
CA TYR A 429 7.01 16.28 0.57
C TYR A 429 7.18 15.47 -0.72
N CYS A 430 8.30 15.63 -1.44
CA CYS A 430 8.62 14.83 -2.63
C CYS A 430 8.61 13.32 -2.31
N GLY A 431 9.09 12.93 -1.15
CA GLY A 431 9.08 11.54 -0.68
C GLY A 431 7.68 10.97 -0.38
N THR A 432 6.62 11.76 -0.53
CA THR A 432 5.22 11.31 -0.46
C THR A 432 4.56 11.13 -1.84
N HIS A 433 5.27 11.38 -2.94
CA HIS A 433 4.75 11.13 -4.29
C HIS A 433 4.97 9.66 -4.69
N SER A 434 3.96 9.04 -5.26
CA SER A 434 4.00 7.62 -5.63
C SER A 434 5.18 7.27 -6.54
N ASP A 435 5.43 8.06 -7.57
CA ASP A 435 6.52 7.85 -8.52
C ASP A 435 7.91 7.99 -7.87
N HIS A 436 8.06 8.95 -6.94
CA HIS A 436 9.31 9.13 -6.22
C HIS A 436 9.60 8.00 -5.23
N MET A 437 8.54 7.39 -4.69
CA MET A 437 8.66 6.21 -3.83
C MET A 437 9.16 5.00 -4.60
N MET A 438 8.92 4.93 -5.91
CA MET A 438 9.34 3.84 -6.81
C MET A 438 10.78 4.00 -7.33
N LEU A 439 11.51 5.00 -6.87
CA LEU A 439 12.93 5.12 -7.17
C LEU A 439 13.75 4.06 -6.43
N LEU A 440 14.70 3.45 -7.13
CA LEU A 440 15.65 2.48 -6.58
C LEU A 440 17.05 3.08 -6.45
N GLU A 441 17.87 2.47 -5.58
CA GLU A 441 19.28 2.82 -5.50
C GLU A 441 20.05 2.47 -6.79
N PRO A 442 21.04 3.25 -7.19
CA PRO A 442 21.59 4.43 -6.51
C PRO A 442 20.86 5.75 -6.84
N TYR A 443 19.80 5.69 -7.67
CA TYR A 443 19.11 6.90 -8.14
C TYR A 443 18.28 7.55 -7.04
N LYS A 444 17.71 6.77 -6.12
CA LYS A 444 16.87 7.25 -5.01
C LYS A 444 17.63 8.23 -4.11
N THR A 445 18.77 7.79 -3.58
CA THR A 445 19.63 8.66 -2.75
C THR A 445 20.07 9.90 -3.50
N LYS A 446 20.59 9.75 -4.74
CA LYS A 446 21.07 10.88 -5.55
C LYS A 446 19.96 11.88 -5.90
N PHE A 447 18.74 11.39 -6.15
CA PHE A 447 17.59 12.24 -6.44
C PHE A 447 17.23 13.12 -5.24
N PHE A 448 17.03 12.53 -4.06
CA PHE A 448 16.65 13.29 -2.87
C PHE A 448 17.77 14.20 -2.37
N GLU A 449 19.03 13.78 -2.39
CA GLU A 449 20.17 14.64 -2.09
C GLU A 449 20.32 15.77 -3.11
N GLY A 450 20.10 15.49 -4.39
CA GLY A 450 20.12 16.48 -5.47
C GLY A 450 19.04 17.54 -5.27
N LEU A 451 17.80 17.15 -4.97
CA LEU A 451 16.71 18.08 -4.65
C LEU A 451 17.05 18.95 -3.44
N ARG A 452 17.53 18.33 -2.35
CA ARG A 452 17.93 19.05 -1.14
C ARG A 452 19.00 20.10 -1.44
N ASN A 453 20.04 19.72 -2.18
CA ASN A 453 21.15 20.61 -2.53
C ASN A 453 20.69 21.75 -3.46
N ALA A 454 19.82 21.48 -4.45
CA ALA A 454 19.28 22.51 -5.32
C ALA A 454 18.51 23.58 -4.51
N VAL A 455 17.68 23.14 -3.55
CA VAL A 455 16.91 24.08 -2.71
C VAL A 455 17.83 24.88 -1.77
N LEU A 456 18.81 24.25 -1.13
CA LEU A 456 19.80 24.96 -0.28
C LEU A 456 20.57 26.02 -1.05
N GLN A 457 21.03 25.69 -2.26
CA GLN A 457 21.73 26.64 -3.14
C GLN A 457 20.82 27.77 -3.62
N GLY A 458 19.52 27.50 -3.77
CA GLY A 458 18.50 28.48 -4.14
C GLY A 458 17.99 29.34 -2.97
N GLY A 459 18.62 29.29 -1.78
CA GLY A 459 18.26 30.11 -0.62
C GLY A 459 17.36 29.42 0.40
N ASP A 460 17.37 28.07 0.42
CA ASP A 460 16.62 27.22 1.36
C ASP A 460 15.10 27.50 1.40
N LYS A 461 14.53 27.78 0.23
CA LYS A 461 13.11 28.11 0.11
C LYS A 461 12.55 27.67 -1.22
N VAL A 462 11.51 26.82 -1.19
CA VAL A 462 10.65 26.51 -2.34
C VAL A 462 9.27 27.07 -2.07
N GLU A 463 8.76 27.87 -2.98
CA GLU A 463 7.46 28.49 -2.90
C GLU A 463 6.54 27.91 -3.97
N PHE A 464 5.38 27.43 -3.55
CA PHE A 464 4.31 26.95 -4.45
C PHE A 464 3.16 27.93 -4.46
N TRP A 465 2.72 28.29 -5.66
CA TRP A 465 1.42 28.92 -5.87
C TRP A 465 0.41 27.81 -6.17
N ASP A 466 -0.47 27.59 -5.23
CA ASP A 466 -1.40 26.48 -5.28
C ASP A 466 -2.75 26.91 -5.87
N THR A 467 -3.30 26.08 -6.76
CA THR A 467 -4.68 26.14 -7.18
C THR A 467 -5.42 24.92 -6.65
N TYR A 468 -6.33 25.13 -5.71
CA TYR A 468 -7.23 24.10 -5.20
C TYR A 468 -8.46 24.05 -6.10
N VAL A 469 -8.58 22.98 -6.85
CA VAL A 469 -9.68 22.76 -7.79
C VAL A 469 -10.78 21.98 -7.10
N LEU A 470 -12.03 22.42 -7.24
CA LEU A 470 -13.22 21.72 -6.79
C LEU A 470 -14.20 21.59 -7.96
N TYR A 471 -14.53 20.37 -8.33
CA TYR A 471 -15.67 20.06 -9.19
C TYR A 471 -16.89 19.70 -8.36
N LEU A 472 -18.03 20.28 -8.67
CA LEU A 472 -19.33 19.89 -8.12
C LEU A 472 -20.20 19.39 -9.28
N ALA A 473 -20.77 18.20 -9.13
CA ALA A 473 -21.68 17.58 -10.09
C ALA A 473 -22.91 17.06 -9.34
N LYS A 474 -24.10 17.35 -9.83
CA LYS A 474 -25.36 16.97 -9.16
C LYS A 474 -26.00 15.74 -9.78
N LYS A 475 -26.52 14.86 -8.95
CA LYS A 475 -27.50 13.87 -9.39
C LYS A 475 -28.84 14.57 -9.57
N PRO A 476 -29.51 14.51 -10.71
CA PRO A 476 -30.84 15.10 -10.90
C PRO A 476 -31.87 14.64 -9.87
N ASP A 477 -32.83 15.47 -9.52
CA ASP A 477 -33.92 15.13 -8.60
C ASP A 477 -34.90 14.11 -9.17
N VAL A 478 -35.00 14.06 -10.50
CA VAL A 478 -35.83 13.10 -11.23
C VAL A 478 -34.96 12.47 -12.31
N PRO A 479 -35.03 11.13 -12.54
CA PRO A 479 -34.25 10.46 -13.56
C PRO A 479 -34.65 10.89 -14.98
#